data_5a3e732da2592c3b60c1564dd4adc772
#
_entry.id   5a3e732da2592c3b60c1564dd4adc772
#
_cell.length_a   1.000
_cell.length_b   1.000
_cell.length_c   1.000
_cell.angle_alpha   90.00
_cell.angle_beta   90.00
_cell.angle_gamma   90.00
#
_symmetry.space_group_name_H-M   'P 1'
#
loop_
_entity.id
_entity.type
_entity.pdbx_description
1 polymer ?
#
loop_
_entity_poly.entity_id
_entity_poly.type
_entity_poly.pdbx_seq_one_letter_code
_entity_poly.pdbx_strand_id
1 'polypeptide(L)'
;MENAIDNQKITFKIAGNELQKEEGYNLRFILESLSSFETLLDKTYLHFENKSRMSENDKENLSIRLVEVREGSFIADLVIQMRDLALPIAPLVAENSEHIWNAVKTSYSYIKTVLKAREEGKEVELNMDNTQQGIQVVNTGSGNVTININPEIPPLASKLAPTFSEMAKKVDGENVSSIQFSSEDHVEVTFTEEEKVLFKKRNYLDETVFELSGKITGSYFSSLSGQIQILENQHGIPAGVYRFKATENFRDEDQWKSMYLEEKRYSCQKRISLDPTKGFEEKVEELQILAVIDDV
;
A
#
# COMPACT_ATOMS: atom_id res chain seq x y z
N MET A 1 -35.78 -19.71 11.39
CA MET A 1 -35.33 -19.15 10.11
C MET A 1 -33.97 -19.76 9.88
N GLU A 2 -33.77 -20.55 8.82
CA GLU A 2 -32.45 -20.99 8.42
C GLU A 2 -31.68 -19.71 8.01
N ASN A 3 -30.55 -19.44 8.68
CA ASN A 3 -29.67 -18.36 8.27
C ASN A 3 -29.20 -18.66 6.85
N ALA A 4 -29.54 -17.83 5.90
CA ALA A 4 -29.05 -17.95 4.54
C ALA A 4 -27.52 -17.86 4.59
N ILE A 5 -26.84 -18.82 3.95
CA ILE A 5 -25.37 -18.79 3.78
C ILE A 5 -25.14 -18.17 2.41
N ASP A 6 -24.50 -17.04 2.40
CA ASP A 6 -24.06 -16.40 1.18
C ASP A 6 -22.68 -16.94 0.77
N ASN A 7 -22.50 -17.19 -0.53
CA ASN A 7 -21.34 -17.87 -1.09
C ASN A 7 -20.77 -17.11 -2.28
N GLN A 8 -19.51 -16.70 -2.17
CA GLN A 8 -18.74 -16.14 -3.28
C GLN A 8 -17.65 -17.13 -3.72
N LYS A 9 -17.69 -17.55 -4.98
CA LYS A 9 -16.68 -18.44 -5.56
C LYS A 9 -15.50 -17.63 -6.09
N ILE A 10 -14.27 -18.03 -5.71
CA ILE A 10 -13.00 -17.47 -6.16
C ILE A 10 -12.12 -18.60 -6.67
N THR A 11 -11.57 -18.44 -7.85
CA THR A 11 -10.55 -19.35 -8.37
C THR A 11 -9.17 -18.79 -8.02
N PHE A 12 -8.43 -19.54 -7.22
CA PHE A 12 -7.02 -19.31 -6.92
C PHE A 12 -6.15 -20.09 -7.89
N LYS A 13 -5.17 -19.43 -8.49
CA LYS A 13 -4.18 -20.05 -9.35
C LYS A 13 -2.78 -19.59 -8.94
N ILE A 14 -1.87 -20.55 -8.78
CA ILE A 14 -0.45 -20.31 -8.61
C ILE A 14 0.33 -21.13 -9.63
N ALA A 15 1.27 -20.50 -10.31
CA ALA A 15 2.05 -21.09 -11.39
C ALA A 15 3.54 -20.84 -11.18
N GLY A 16 4.37 -21.72 -11.73
CA GLY A 16 5.83 -21.68 -11.68
C GLY A 16 6.43 -23.08 -11.73
N ASN A 17 7.76 -23.18 -11.75
CA ASN A 17 8.46 -24.46 -11.84
C ASN A 17 8.20 -25.39 -10.64
N GLU A 18 8.09 -24.82 -9.45
CA GLU A 18 7.76 -25.57 -8.21
C GLU A 18 6.29 -26.02 -8.13
N LEU A 19 5.51 -25.75 -9.17
CA LEU A 19 4.06 -25.97 -9.20
C LEU A 19 3.64 -26.72 -10.49
N GLN A 20 4.51 -27.59 -10.96
CA GLN A 20 4.26 -28.49 -12.08
C GLN A 20 3.78 -29.85 -11.56
N LYS A 21 2.75 -30.40 -12.23
CA LYS A 21 2.13 -31.67 -11.83
C LYS A 21 3.11 -32.83 -11.84
N GLU A 22 4.01 -32.85 -12.81
CA GLU A 22 4.96 -33.95 -13.07
C GLU A 22 5.95 -34.15 -11.90
N GLU A 23 6.33 -33.06 -11.24
CA GLU A 23 7.27 -33.07 -10.12
C GLU A 23 6.58 -33.00 -8.75
N GLY A 24 5.25 -32.78 -8.75
CA GLY A 24 4.44 -32.50 -7.59
C GLY A 24 4.47 -31.01 -7.19
N TYR A 25 3.48 -30.64 -6.42
CA TYR A 25 3.33 -29.24 -6.00
C TYR A 25 4.12 -28.96 -4.72
N ASN A 26 4.92 -27.91 -4.70
CA ASN A 26 5.54 -27.45 -3.46
C ASN A 26 4.48 -26.85 -2.53
N LEU A 27 4.12 -27.65 -1.52
CA LEU A 27 3.03 -27.33 -0.60
C LEU A 27 3.27 -26.03 0.18
N ARG A 28 4.54 -25.65 0.43
CA ARG A 28 4.86 -24.42 1.16
C ARG A 28 4.34 -23.19 0.44
N PHE A 29 4.60 -23.05 -0.87
CA PHE A 29 4.13 -21.90 -1.66
C PHE A 29 2.61 -21.81 -1.69
N ILE A 30 1.94 -22.96 -1.80
CA ILE A 30 0.47 -23.03 -1.80
C ILE A 30 -0.08 -22.56 -0.45
N LEU A 31 0.38 -23.15 0.65
CA LEU A 31 -0.11 -22.82 1.99
C LEU A 31 0.16 -21.36 2.38
N GLU A 32 1.35 -20.86 2.09
CA GLU A 32 1.66 -19.45 2.36
C GLU A 32 0.80 -18.48 1.54
N SER A 33 0.46 -18.82 0.29
CA SER A 33 -0.38 -17.99 -0.55
C SER A 33 -1.84 -18.03 -0.11
N LEU A 34 -2.35 -19.23 0.24
CA LEU A 34 -3.70 -19.39 0.80
C LEU A 34 -3.84 -18.70 2.16
N SER A 35 -2.83 -18.81 3.03
CA SER A 35 -2.82 -18.10 4.32
C SER A 35 -2.82 -16.58 4.15
N SER A 36 -2.11 -16.07 3.13
CA SER A 36 -2.16 -14.64 2.81
C SER A 36 -3.55 -14.23 2.29
N PHE A 37 -4.19 -15.08 1.49
CA PHE A 37 -5.56 -14.85 1.03
C PHE A 37 -6.56 -14.81 2.21
N GLU A 38 -6.50 -15.79 3.11
CA GLU A 38 -7.29 -15.81 4.35
C GLU A 38 -7.06 -14.50 5.15
N THR A 39 -5.81 -14.10 5.32
CA THR A 39 -5.46 -12.85 6.02
C THR A 39 -6.07 -11.60 5.38
N LEU A 40 -6.17 -11.54 4.04
CA LEU A 40 -6.84 -10.44 3.35
C LEU A 40 -8.33 -10.38 3.71
N LEU A 41 -9.01 -11.53 3.68
CA LEU A 41 -10.43 -11.61 4.00
C LEU A 41 -10.70 -11.31 5.47
N ASP A 42 -9.91 -11.86 6.38
CA ASP A 42 -10.02 -11.61 7.82
C ASP A 42 -9.84 -10.12 8.16
N LYS A 43 -8.79 -9.49 7.61
CA LYS A 43 -8.56 -8.05 7.82
C LYS A 43 -9.70 -7.19 7.26
N THR A 44 -10.27 -7.59 6.12
CA THR A 44 -11.38 -6.89 5.49
C THR A 44 -12.64 -7.01 6.35
N TYR A 45 -12.96 -8.23 6.80
CA TYR A 45 -14.07 -8.49 7.71
C TYR A 45 -13.93 -7.69 9.01
N LEU A 46 -12.76 -7.75 9.66
CA LEU A 46 -12.47 -7.00 10.88
C LEU A 46 -12.57 -5.48 10.70
N HIS A 47 -12.21 -4.98 9.52
CA HIS A 47 -12.35 -3.55 9.22
C HIS A 47 -13.82 -3.12 9.22
N PHE A 48 -14.69 -3.86 8.53
CA PHE A 48 -16.12 -3.55 8.48
C PHE A 48 -16.83 -3.80 9.82
N GLU A 49 -16.42 -4.82 10.56
CA GLU A 49 -16.92 -5.10 11.90
C GLU A 49 -16.36 -4.17 12.99
N ASN A 50 -15.42 -3.29 12.62
CA ASN A 50 -14.71 -2.41 13.55
C ASN A 50 -14.08 -3.16 14.74
N LYS A 51 -13.50 -4.34 14.44
CA LYS A 51 -12.83 -5.23 15.39
C LYS A 51 -11.33 -5.25 15.16
N SER A 52 -10.58 -5.61 16.20
CA SER A 52 -9.10 -5.71 16.13
C SER A 52 -8.58 -7.14 15.97
N ARG A 53 -9.40 -8.16 16.24
CA ARG A 53 -9.02 -9.57 16.15
C ARG A 53 -10.22 -10.47 15.87
N MET A 54 -9.98 -11.57 15.15
CA MET A 54 -10.96 -12.64 14.95
C MET A 54 -11.23 -13.38 16.25
N SER A 55 -12.51 -13.54 16.60
CA SER A 55 -12.98 -14.47 17.64
C SER A 55 -13.40 -15.80 17.01
N GLU A 56 -13.65 -16.82 17.82
CA GLU A 56 -14.16 -18.10 17.28
C GLU A 56 -15.52 -17.93 16.59
N ASN A 57 -16.39 -17.07 17.12
CA ASN A 57 -17.66 -16.76 16.47
C ASN A 57 -17.47 -16.05 15.12
N ASP A 58 -16.47 -15.16 14.98
CA ASP A 58 -16.17 -14.51 13.70
C ASP A 58 -15.71 -15.53 12.66
N LYS A 59 -14.90 -16.54 13.05
CA LYS A 59 -14.48 -17.64 12.16
C LYS A 59 -15.65 -18.55 11.76
N GLU A 60 -16.70 -18.63 12.56
CA GLU A 60 -17.95 -19.32 12.17
C GLU A 60 -18.76 -18.46 11.19
N ASN A 61 -18.71 -17.15 11.30
CA ASN A 61 -19.42 -16.21 10.43
C ASN A 61 -18.74 -16.00 9.07
N LEU A 62 -17.41 -15.95 9.05
CA LEU A 62 -16.62 -15.91 7.82
C LEU A 62 -15.77 -17.17 7.72
N SER A 63 -16.03 -18.01 6.73
CA SER A 63 -15.24 -19.21 6.47
C SER A 63 -14.83 -19.31 5.01
N ILE A 64 -13.69 -19.93 4.77
CA ILE A 64 -13.15 -20.18 3.43
C ILE A 64 -13.07 -21.68 3.25
N ARG A 65 -13.63 -22.19 2.17
CA ARG A 65 -13.62 -23.62 1.85
C ARG A 65 -12.93 -23.88 0.53
N LEU A 66 -12.00 -24.82 0.53
CA LEU A 66 -11.45 -25.42 -0.68
C LEU A 66 -12.46 -26.42 -1.21
N VAL A 67 -13.02 -26.18 -2.39
CA VAL A 67 -14.08 -26.99 -2.98
C VAL A 67 -13.54 -27.96 -4.03
N GLU A 68 -12.59 -27.48 -4.85
CA GLU A 68 -12.05 -28.27 -5.95
C GLU A 68 -10.58 -27.90 -6.19
N VAL A 69 -9.79 -28.89 -6.59
CA VAL A 69 -8.42 -28.69 -7.09
C VAL A 69 -8.34 -29.24 -8.50
N ARG A 70 -7.89 -28.43 -9.43
CA ARG A 70 -7.79 -28.79 -10.86
C ARG A 70 -6.34 -28.99 -11.26
N GLU A 71 -6.14 -29.81 -12.30
CA GLU A 71 -4.84 -30.17 -12.84
C GLU A 71 -4.19 -29.05 -13.66
N GLY A 72 -2.87 -29.09 -13.77
CA GLY A 72 -2.02 -28.11 -14.47
C GLY A 72 -1.13 -27.36 -13.48
N SER A 73 -1.01 -26.04 -13.59
CA SER A 73 -0.62 -25.19 -12.46
C SER A 73 -1.56 -25.47 -11.29
N PHE A 74 -1.13 -25.27 -10.05
CA PHE A 74 -2.07 -25.47 -8.94
C PHE A 74 -3.24 -24.49 -9.07
N ILE A 75 -4.43 -25.02 -9.38
CA ILE A 75 -5.67 -24.24 -9.50
C ILE A 75 -6.65 -24.79 -8.47
N ALA A 76 -7.18 -23.92 -7.64
CA ALA A 76 -8.12 -24.28 -6.59
C ALA A 76 -9.35 -23.38 -6.61
N ASP A 77 -10.51 -23.98 -6.55
CA ASP A 77 -11.76 -23.25 -6.36
C ASP A 77 -12.02 -23.11 -4.85
N LEU A 78 -12.08 -21.87 -4.42
CA LEU A 78 -12.35 -21.44 -3.05
C LEU A 78 -13.76 -20.87 -2.98
N VAL A 79 -14.45 -21.12 -1.88
CA VAL A 79 -15.74 -20.50 -1.59
C VAL A 79 -15.63 -19.73 -0.29
N ILE A 80 -15.84 -18.42 -0.38
CA ILE A 80 -16.00 -17.54 0.77
C ILE A 80 -17.46 -17.68 1.22
N GLN A 81 -17.69 -18.11 2.45
CA GLN A 81 -19.01 -18.25 3.03
C GLN A 81 -19.20 -17.25 4.15
N MET A 82 -20.28 -16.49 4.09
CA MET A 82 -20.71 -15.65 5.20
C MET A 82 -22.08 -16.10 5.69
N ARG A 83 -22.21 -16.17 7.01
CA ARG A 83 -23.53 -16.29 7.63
C ARG A 83 -24.15 -14.91 7.65
N ASP A 84 -25.44 -14.87 7.26
CA ASP A 84 -26.24 -13.65 7.28
C ASP A 84 -26.33 -13.13 8.72
N LEU A 85 -25.50 -12.11 9.01
CA LEU A 85 -25.55 -11.41 10.28
C LEU A 85 -26.52 -10.26 10.10
N ALA A 86 -27.68 -10.35 10.76
CA ALA A 86 -28.57 -9.21 10.89
C ALA A 86 -27.86 -8.10 11.68
N LEU A 87 -26.98 -7.36 11.02
CA LEU A 87 -26.23 -6.26 11.62
C LEU A 87 -27.07 -5.00 11.66
N PRO A 88 -27.10 -4.26 12.78
CA PRO A 88 -27.81 -3.01 12.85
C PRO A 88 -27.02 -1.91 12.13
N ILE A 89 -27.47 -1.59 10.93
CA ILE A 89 -27.44 -0.25 10.33
C ILE A 89 -26.10 0.50 10.34
N ALA A 90 -25.25 0.24 9.36
CA ALA A 90 -24.39 1.24 8.78
C ALA A 90 -24.45 1.12 7.24
N PRO A 91 -24.41 2.19 6.45
CA PRO A 91 -24.68 2.14 5.02
C PRO A 91 -23.64 1.41 4.15
N LEU A 92 -22.65 0.76 4.75
CA LEU A 92 -21.57 0.00 4.09
C LEU A 92 -21.18 -1.23 4.89
N VAL A 93 -22.16 -1.99 5.36
CA VAL A 93 -21.89 -3.25 6.06
C VAL A 93 -21.54 -4.31 5.02
N ALA A 94 -20.61 -5.19 5.38
CA ALA A 94 -20.39 -6.44 4.65
C ALA A 94 -21.67 -7.28 4.68
N GLU A 95 -22.64 -6.95 3.83
CA GLU A 95 -23.94 -7.64 3.79
C GLU A 95 -23.79 -9.07 3.28
N ASN A 96 -22.68 -9.36 2.56
CA ASN A 96 -22.43 -10.66 1.97
C ASN A 96 -20.96 -10.91 1.62
N SER A 97 -20.62 -12.14 1.26
CA SER A 97 -19.28 -12.58 0.88
C SER A 97 -18.73 -11.85 -0.37
N GLU A 98 -19.62 -11.42 -1.26
CA GLU A 98 -19.27 -10.63 -2.44
C GLU A 98 -18.73 -9.24 -2.04
N HIS A 99 -19.32 -8.59 -1.05
CA HIS A 99 -18.84 -7.29 -0.55
C HIS A 99 -17.43 -7.39 0.03
N ILE A 100 -17.12 -8.45 0.80
CA ILE A 100 -15.77 -8.69 1.33
C ILE A 100 -14.77 -8.81 0.18
N TRP A 101 -15.08 -9.63 -0.82
CA TRP A 101 -14.19 -9.81 -1.97
C TRP A 101 -14.06 -8.54 -2.81
N ASN A 102 -15.16 -7.83 -3.06
CA ASN A 102 -15.15 -6.56 -3.77
C ASN A 102 -14.27 -5.50 -3.07
N ALA A 103 -14.31 -5.45 -1.74
CA ALA A 103 -13.46 -4.52 -0.98
C ALA A 103 -11.97 -4.90 -1.08
N VAL A 104 -11.63 -6.20 -1.07
CA VAL A 104 -10.24 -6.67 -1.28
C VAL A 104 -9.73 -6.27 -2.66
N LYS A 105 -10.46 -6.60 -3.74
CA LYS A 105 -10.03 -6.27 -5.11
C LYS A 105 -10.00 -4.77 -5.39
N THR A 106 -10.93 -4.01 -4.82
CA THR A 106 -10.95 -2.55 -4.92
C THR A 106 -9.73 -1.94 -4.21
N SER A 107 -9.41 -2.43 -3.00
CA SER A 107 -8.20 -2.03 -2.27
C SER A 107 -6.93 -2.34 -3.05
N TYR A 108 -6.83 -3.53 -3.66
CA TYR A 108 -5.71 -3.92 -4.51
C TYR A 108 -5.54 -2.97 -5.70
N SER A 109 -6.64 -2.71 -6.43
CA SER A 109 -6.65 -1.80 -7.59
C SER A 109 -6.27 -0.37 -7.19
N TYR A 110 -6.77 0.11 -6.05
CA TYR A 110 -6.42 1.42 -5.50
C TYR A 110 -4.93 1.51 -5.20
N ILE A 111 -4.36 0.54 -4.47
CA ILE A 111 -2.93 0.52 -4.15
C ILE A 111 -2.09 0.51 -5.43
N LYS A 112 -2.42 -0.35 -6.40
CA LYS A 112 -1.71 -0.38 -7.69
C LYS A 112 -1.73 0.97 -8.40
N THR A 113 -2.89 1.62 -8.45
CA THR A 113 -3.05 2.92 -9.09
C THR A 113 -2.19 3.98 -8.41
N VAL A 114 -2.22 4.04 -7.08
CA VAL A 114 -1.40 4.99 -6.30
C VAL A 114 0.09 4.72 -6.51
N LEU A 115 0.52 3.46 -6.40
CA LEU A 115 1.93 3.10 -6.55
C LEU A 115 2.46 3.38 -7.96
N LYS A 116 1.66 3.11 -9.02
CA LYS A 116 2.01 3.45 -10.41
C LYS A 116 2.08 4.97 -10.63
N ALA A 117 1.12 5.72 -10.12
CA ALA A 117 1.12 7.18 -10.23
C ALA A 117 2.38 7.77 -9.57
N ARG A 118 2.74 7.29 -8.37
CA ARG A 118 3.96 7.71 -7.66
C ARG A 118 5.25 7.31 -8.38
N GLU A 119 5.27 6.15 -9.03
CA GLU A 119 6.40 5.72 -9.87
C GLU A 119 6.60 6.63 -11.08
N GLU A 120 5.52 7.16 -11.63
CA GLU A 120 5.50 8.11 -12.73
C GLU A 120 5.71 9.58 -12.28
N GLY A 121 5.94 9.82 -10.97
CA GLY A 121 6.10 11.18 -10.41
C GLY A 121 4.81 12.00 -10.41
N LYS A 122 3.65 11.35 -10.48
CA LYS A 122 2.34 12.01 -10.50
C LYS A 122 1.77 12.16 -9.10
N GLU A 123 1.13 13.29 -8.82
CA GLU A 123 0.33 13.46 -7.62
C GLU A 123 -0.98 12.71 -7.72
N VAL A 124 -1.47 12.21 -6.59
CA VAL A 124 -2.73 11.50 -6.47
C VAL A 124 -3.69 12.31 -5.62
N GLU A 125 -4.80 12.69 -6.23
CA GLU A 125 -5.92 13.37 -5.56
C GLU A 125 -7.05 12.38 -5.34
N LEU A 126 -7.61 12.36 -4.12
CA LEU A 126 -8.73 11.49 -3.78
C LEU A 126 -10.04 12.30 -3.74
N ASN A 127 -11.02 11.85 -4.51
CA ASN A 127 -12.39 12.29 -4.36
C ASN A 127 -13.20 11.18 -3.66
N MET A 128 -13.58 11.43 -2.40
CA MET A 128 -14.23 10.46 -1.51
C MET A 128 -15.76 10.55 -1.54
N ASP A 129 -16.34 11.22 -2.50
CA ASP A 129 -17.81 11.36 -2.62
C ASP A 129 -18.47 10.14 -3.29
N ASN A 130 -17.68 9.15 -3.74
CA ASN A 130 -18.19 7.98 -4.42
C ASN A 130 -18.73 6.94 -3.44
N THR A 131 -20.04 6.75 -3.46
CA THR A 131 -20.72 5.68 -2.70
C THR A 131 -20.83 4.37 -3.46
N GLN A 132 -20.37 4.31 -4.72
CA GLN A 132 -20.42 3.09 -5.54
C GLN A 132 -19.26 2.14 -5.20
N GLN A 133 -19.46 0.86 -5.46
CA GLN A 133 -18.40 -0.14 -5.37
C GLN A 133 -17.38 0.05 -6.51
N GLY A 134 -16.09 0.01 -6.17
CA GLY A 134 -15.00 0.13 -7.13
C GLY A 134 -14.27 1.48 -7.08
N ILE A 135 -13.31 1.63 -7.98
CA ILE A 135 -12.56 2.88 -8.19
C ILE A 135 -12.82 3.42 -9.58
N GLN A 136 -12.90 4.72 -9.69
CA GLN A 136 -12.89 5.41 -10.97
C GLN A 136 -11.66 6.30 -11.04
N VAL A 137 -10.76 6.00 -11.98
CA VAL A 137 -9.53 6.78 -12.19
C VAL A 137 -9.78 7.79 -13.30
N VAL A 138 -9.63 9.06 -12.98
CA VAL A 138 -9.70 10.17 -13.93
C VAL A 138 -8.29 10.72 -14.13
N ASN A 139 -7.72 10.53 -15.30
CA ASN A 139 -6.44 11.12 -15.65
C ASN A 139 -6.67 12.49 -16.30
N THR A 140 -6.27 13.55 -15.62
CA THR A 140 -6.48 14.93 -16.08
C THR A 140 -5.50 15.38 -17.17
N GLY A 141 -4.61 14.51 -17.66
CA GLY A 141 -3.65 14.80 -18.73
C GLY A 141 -2.49 15.72 -18.33
N SER A 142 -2.59 16.44 -17.23
CA SER A 142 -1.61 17.42 -16.74
C SER A 142 -0.64 16.86 -15.68
N GLY A 143 -0.65 15.55 -15.46
CA GLY A 143 0.24 14.90 -14.51
C GLY A 143 -0.44 14.35 -13.26
N ASN A 144 -1.52 14.96 -12.77
CA ASN A 144 -2.23 14.47 -11.58
C ASN A 144 -3.21 13.34 -11.91
N VAL A 145 -3.38 12.43 -10.96
CA VAL A 145 -4.34 11.31 -11.05
C VAL A 145 -5.43 11.55 -10.00
N THR A 146 -6.66 11.78 -10.43
CA THR A 146 -7.81 11.85 -9.52
C THR A 146 -8.45 10.48 -9.42
N ILE A 147 -8.65 9.99 -8.20
CA ILE A 147 -9.31 8.72 -7.91
C ILE A 147 -10.61 8.99 -7.18
N ASN A 148 -11.74 8.68 -7.82
CA ASN A 148 -13.04 8.65 -7.15
C ASN A 148 -13.18 7.30 -6.46
N ILE A 149 -13.35 7.31 -5.14
CA ILE A 149 -13.30 6.09 -4.32
C ILE A 149 -14.21 6.22 -3.10
N ASN A 150 -14.74 5.09 -2.66
CA ASN A 150 -15.46 5.02 -1.38
C ASN A 150 -14.50 5.34 -0.22
N PRO A 151 -14.87 6.22 0.73
CA PRO A 151 -14.01 6.64 1.84
C PRO A 151 -13.51 5.51 2.76
N GLU A 152 -14.19 4.36 2.79
CA GLU A 152 -13.76 3.19 3.57
C GLU A 152 -12.56 2.44 2.93
N ILE A 153 -12.34 2.61 1.64
CA ILE A 153 -11.31 1.84 0.92
C ILE A 153 -9.88 2.30 1.23
N PRO A 154 -9.52 3.60 1.26
CA PRO A 154 -8.15 4.01 1.56
C PRO A 154 -7.63 3.49 2.93
N PRO A 155 -8.39 3.60 4.06
CA PRO A 155 -7.94 3.05 5.33
C PRO A 155 -7.89 1.51 5.32
N LEU A 156 -8.79 0.82 4.62
CA LEU A 156 -8.73 -0.63 4.43
C LEU A 156 -7.50 -1.01 3.61
N ALA A 157 -7.27 -0.35 2.49
CA ALA A 157 -6.12 -0.59 1.62
C ALA A 157 -4.78 -0.45 2.38
N SER A 158 -4.66 0.54 3.27
CA SER A 158 -3.49 0.69 4.13
C SER A 158 -3.28 -0.53 5.06
N LYS A 159 -4.36 -1.14 5.56
CA LYS A 159 -4.30 -2.37 6.37
C LYS A 159 -3.95 -3.61 5.54
N LEU A 160 -4.37 -3.66 4.27
CA LEU A 160 -4.15 -4.79 3.36
C LEU A 160 -2.79 -4.74 2.64
N ALA A 161 -2.24 -3.54 2.41
CA ALA A 161 -1.00 -3.34 1.65
C ALA A 161 0.18 -4.22 2.11
N PRO A 162 0.43 -4.42 3.42
CA PRO A 162 1.49 -5.34 3.87
C PRO A 162 1.28 -6.78 3.38
N THR A 163 0.03 -7.27 3.39
CA THR A 163 -0.29 -8.64 2.95
C THR A 163 -0.13 -8.78 1.43
N PHE A 164 -0.56 -7.79 0.65
CA PHE A 164 -0.31 -7.77 -0.80
C PHE A 164 1.18 -7.72 -1.12
N SER A 165 1.95 -6.92 -0.38
CA SER A 165 3.41 -6.87 -0.54
C SER A 165 4.07 -8.20 -0.23
N GLU A 166 3.64 -8.92 0.82
CA GLU A 166 4.14 -10.27 1.13
C GLU A 166 3.77 -11.29 0.03
N MET A 167 2.58 -11.19 -0.55
CA MET A 167 2.21 -12.04 -1.70
C MET A 167 3.07 -11.72 -2.93
N ALA A 168 3.28 -10.45 -3.24
CA ALA A 168 4.10 -10.02 -4.37
C ALA A 168 5.56 -10.51 -4.24
N LYS A 169 6.13 -10.53 -3.02
CA LYS A 169 7.48 -11.03 -2.75
C LYS A 169 7.67 -12.52 -3.05
N LYS A 170 6.60 -13.31 -2.99
CA LYS A 170 6.67 -14.77 -3.27
C LYS A 170 6.89 -15.08 -4.74
N VAL A 171 6.55 -14.14 -5.62
CA VAL A 171 6.83 -14.28 -7.05
C VAL A 171 8.31 -14.02 -7.29
N ASP A 172 9.01 -14.97 -7.87
CA ASP A 172 10.45 -14.87 -8.20
C ASP A 172 10.75 -15.08 -9.70
N GLY A 173 9.70 -15.30 -10.50
CA GLY A 173 9.79 -15.51 -11.93
C GLY A 173 10.11 -16.94 -12.35
N GLU A 174 10.72 -17.73 -11.46
CA GLU A 174 11.11 -19.14 -11.71
C GLU A 174 10.23 -20.12 -10.93
N ASN A 175 10.42 -20.17 -9.61
CA ASN A 175 9.72 -21.13 -8.75
C ASN A 175 8.23 -20.81 -8.67
N VAL A 176 7.92 -19.52 -8.50
CA VAL A 176 6.56 -18.96 -8.58
C VAL A 176 6.57 -17.85 -9.62
N SER A 177 5.97 -18.07 -10.77
CA SER A 177 5.87 -17.09 -11.85
C SER A 177 4.67 -16.16 -11.70
N SER A 178 3.57 -16.65 -11.10
CA SER A 178 2.39 -15.83 -10.84
C SER A 178 1.49 -16.40 -9.75
N ILE A 179 0.78 -15.49 -9.08
CA ILE A 179 -0.34 -15.77 -8.16
C ILE A 179 -1.54 -14.97 -8.65
N GLN A 180 -2.69 -15.62 -8.83
CA GLN A 180 -3.89 -15.00 -9.39
C GLN A 180 -5.13 -15.40 -8.59
N PHE A 181 -6.06 -14.46 -8.46
CA PHE A 181 -7.41 -14.69 -7.97
C PHE A 181 -8.41 -14.17 -9.00
N SER A 182 -9.38 -14.99 -9.32
CA SER A 182 -10.38 -14.72 -10.34
C SER A 182 -11.78 -14.97 -9.78
N SER A 183 -12.76 -14.20 -10.22
CA SER A 183 -14.17 -14.52 -10.07
C SER A 183 -14.83 -14.50 -11.44
N GLU A 184 -15.78 -15.41 -11.70
CA GLU A 184 -16.53 -15.46 -12.97
C GLU A 184 -15.62 -15.40 -14.21
N ASP A 185 -14.48 -16.12 -14.21
CA ASP A 185 -13.48 -16.17 -15.28
C ASP A 185 -12.71 -14.85 -15.54
N HIS A 186 -12.90 -13.82 -14.71
CA HIS A 186 -12.12 -12.59 -14.77
C HIS A 186 -11.02 -12.57 -13.71
N VAL A 187 -9.76 -12.35 -14.13
CA VAL A 187 -8.63 -12.16 -13.21
C VAL A 187 -8.76 -10.78 -12.58
N GLU A 188 -8.91 -10.73 -11.26
CA GLU A 188 -9.17 -9.51 -10.51
C GLU A 188 -7.97 -9.05 -9.66
N VAL A 189 -7.21 -10.02 -9.15
CA VAL A 189 -5.97 -9.77 -8.40
C VAL A 189 -4.88 -10.64 -8.98
N THR A 190 -3.74 -10.04 -9.35
CA THR A 190 -2.60 -10.77 -9.90
C THR A 190 -1.29 -10.26 -9.32
N PHE A 191 -0.36 -11.20 -9.11
CA PHE A 191 1.01 -10.91 -8.73
C PHE A 191 1.93 -11.61 -9.74
N THR A 192 2.75 -10.83 -10.40
CA THR A 192 3.81 -11.21 -11.33
C THR A 192 5.09 -10.48 -10.92
N GLU A 193 6.15 -10.57 -11.69
CA GLU A 193 7.36 -9.76 -11.49
C GLU A 193 7.07 -8.25 -11.54
N GLU A 194 6.08 -7.81 -12.33
CA GLU A 194 5.67 -6.39 -12.37
C GLU A 194 5.15 -5.94 -11.02
N GLU A 195 4.22 -6.68 -10.43
CA GLU A 195 3.68 -6.36 -9.12
C GLU A 195 4.73 -6.49 -8.01
N LYS A 196 5.66 -7.44 -8.10
CA LYS A 196 6.77 -7.54 -7.14
C LYS A 196 7.62 -6.27 -7.13
N VAL A 197 7.94 -5.72 -8.29
CA VAL A 197 8.67 -4.45 -8.38
C VAL A 197 7.84 -3.30 -7.83
N LEU A 198 6.55 -3.25 -8.18
CA LEU A 198 5.64 -2.20 -7.75
C LEU A 198 5.44 -2.16 -6.22
N PHE A 199 5.32 -3.33 -5.58
CA PHE A 199 5.12 -3.45 -4.12
C PHE A 199 6.44 -3.43 -3.32
N LYS A 200 7.59 -3.23 -3.96
CA LYS A 200 8.88 -3.12 -3.28
C LYS A 200 9.03 -1.76 -2.61
N LYS A 201 9.65 -1.76 -1.42
CA LYS A 201 10.09 -0.51 -0.80
C LYS A 201 11.01 0.26 -1.74
N ARG A 202 10.77 1.56 -1.88
CA ARG A 202 11.59 2.45 -2.69
C ARG A 202 11.85 3.78 -1.98
N ASN A 203 12.99 4.39 -2.32
CA ASN A 203 13.35 5.73 -1.91
C ASN A 203 13.61 6.55 -3.16
N TYR A 204 13.08 7.74 -3.23
CA TYR A 204 13.26 8.64 -4.36
C TYR A 204 13.40 10.09 -3.88
N LEU A 205 13.96 10.92 -4.73
CA LEU A 205 14.03 12.36 -4.53
C LEU A 205 12.80 12.99 -5.19
N ASP A 206 12.00 13.69 -4.41
CA ASP A 206 10.96 14.58 -4.95
C ASP A 206 11.68 15.84 -5.44
N GLU A 207 11.73 16.04 -6.75
CA GLU A 207 12.44 17.15 -7.37
C GLU A 207 11.76 18.50 -7.19
N THR A 208 10.54 18.52 -6.62
CA THR A 208 9.84 19.76 -6.28
C THR A 208 10.65 20.56 -5.26
N VAL A 209 11.03 21.76 -5.65
CA VAL A 209 11.73 22.70 -4.77
C VAL A 209 10.72 23.53 -4.00
N PHE A 210 10.93 23.61 -2.69
CA PHE A 210 10.08 24.39 -1.77
C PHE A 210 10.93 25.13 -0.74
N GLU A 211 10.36 26.16 -0.14
CA GLU A 211 10.98 26.89 0.96
C GLU A 211 10.56 26.30 2.30
N LEU A 212 11.49 26.13 3.21
CA LEU A 212 11.28 25.53 4.52
C LEU A 212 11.98 26.36 5.60
N SER A 213 11.26 26.71 6.66
CA SER A 213 11.84 27.30 7.86
C SER A 213 12.22 26.24 8.87
N GLY A 214 13.44 26.32 9.38
CA GLY A 214 13.91 25.36 10.35
C GLY A 214 15.23 25.76 11.01
N LYS A 215 15.60 25.02 12.07
CA LYS A 215 16.80 25.23 12.85
C LYS A 215 17.71 24.02 12.78
N ILE A 216 18.94 24.20 12.30
CA ILE A 216 19.93 23.14 12.30
C ILE A 216 20.42 22.90 13.73
N THR A 217 20.20 21.70 14.26
CA THR A 217 20.51 21.30 15.64
C THR A 217 21.71 20.37 15.74
N GLY A 218 22.14 19.79 14.64
CA GLY A 218 23.35 18.97 14.51
C GLY A 218 23.88 19.03 13.10
N SER A 219 25.21 19.15 12.94
CA SER A 219 25.79 19.26 11.61
C SER A 219 27.21 18.65 11.55
N TYR A 220 27.51 18.05 10.40
CA TYR A 220 28.79 17.42 10.06
C TYR A 220 29.28 18.00 8.74
N PHE A 221 30.25 18.92 8.81
CA PHE A 221 30.81 19.62 7.64
C PHE A 221 31.45 18.65 6.63
N SER A 222 32.14 17.61 7.11
CA SER A 222 32.81 16.64 6.24
C SER A 222 31.87 15.89 5.29
N SER A 223 30.63 15.64 5.71
CA SER A 223 29.60 14.93 4.93
C SER A 223 28.50 15.85 4.42
N LEU A 224 28.57 17.15 4.69
CA LEU A 224 27.52 18.13 4.40
C LEU A 224 26.12 17.67 4.84
N SER A 225 26.03 17.11 6.03
CA SER A 225 24.79 16.51 6.53
C SER A 225 24.57 16.85 8.00
N GLY A 226 23.35 16.59 8.49
CA GLY A 226 23.03 16.85 9.88
C GLY A 226 21.57 16.61 10.23
N GLN A 227 21.11 17.37 11.22
CA GLN A 227 19.73 17.37 11.70
C GLN A 227 19.16 18.78 11.65
N ILE A 228 17.95 18.90 11.14
CA ILE A 228 17.16 20.13 11.11
C ILE A 228 15.87 19.92 11.88
N GLN A 229 15.55 20.84 12.77
CA GLN A 229 14.30 20.88 13.49
C GLN A 229 13.32 21.79 12.77
N ILE A 230 12.18 21.24 12.40
CA ILE A 230 11.04 21.94 11.81
C ILE A 230 10.06 22.22 12.97
N LEU A 231 9.74 23.50 13.19
CA LEU A 231 8.94 23.92 14.35
C LEU A 231 7.44 23.81 14.10
N GLU A 232 7.01 23.99 12.85
CA GLU A 232 5.61 23.97 12.42
C GLU A 232 5.44 23.07 11.21
N ASN A 233 4.22 22.58 10.97
CA ASN A 233 3.91 21.78 9.76
C ASN A 233 4.05 22.65 8.51
N GLN A 234 4.90 22.25 7.58
CA GLN A 234 5.20 23.00 6.35
C GLN A 234 5.27 22.04 5.16
N HIS A 235 4.62 22.39 4.04
CA HIS A 235 4.68 21.61 2.77
C HIS A 235 4.43 20.09 2.94
N GLY A 236 3.49 19.72 3.82
CA GLY A 236 3.19 18.32 4.14
C GLY A 236 4.25 17.63 4.99
N ILE A 237 5.23 18.38 5.52
CA ILE A 237 6.25 17.91 6.47
C ILE A 237 5.78 18.27 7.88
N PRO A 238 5.47 17.30 8.75
CA PRO A 238 5.11 17.58 10.15
C PRO A 238 6.24 18.25 10.91
N ALA A 239 5.90 19.01 11.95
CA ALA A 239 6.89 19.49 12.92
C ALA A 239 7.68 18.31 13.50
N GLY A 240 9.00 18.44 13.60
CA GLY A 240 9.88 17.36 14.04
C GLY A 240 11.34 17.57 13.70
N VAL A 241 12.15 16.55 13.97
CA VAL A 241 13.58 16.55 13.64
C VAL A 241 13.81 15.62 12.45
N TYR A 242 14.43 16.16 11.42
CA TYR A 242 14.71 15.46 10.18
C TYR A 242 16.22 15.42 9.91
N ARG A 243 16.65 14.40 9.21
CA ARG A 243 17.99 14.40 8.61
C ARG A 243 18.01 15.38 7.45
N PHE A 244 19.14 16.01 7.23
CA PHE A 244 19.38 16.76 6.01
C PHE A 244 20.72 16.42 5.37
N LYS A 245 20.81 16.64 4.08
CA LYS A 245 22.04 16.68 3.31
C LYS A 245 22.05 17.95 2.48
N ALA A 246 23.14 18.72 2.57
CA ALA A 246 23.33 19.93 1.77
C ALA A 246 24.08 19.59 0.48
N THR A 247 23.91 20.41 -0.55
CA THR A 247 24.65 20.31 -1.81
C THR A 247 26.12 20.75 -1.62
N GLU A 248 26.99 20.45 -2.59
CA GLU A 248 28.41 20.81 -2.58
C GLU A 248 28.66 22.34 -2.49
N ASN A 249 27.67 23.16 -2.82
CA ASN A 249 27.74 24.62 -2.69
C ASN A 249 27.96 25.07 -1.24
N PHE A 250 27.71 24.23 -0.24
CA PHE A 250 27.89 24.50 1.18
C PHE A 250 29.29 24.11 1.71
N ARG A 251 30.28 23.94 0.86
CA ARG A 251 31.64 23.61 1.29
C ARG A 251 32.43 24.84 1.84
N ASP A 252 31.78 25.99 1.91
CA ASP A 252 32.34 27.15 2.62
C ASP A 252 32.08 27.00 4.13
N GLU A 253 33.15 27.05 4.93
CA GLU A 253 33.09 26.79 6.38
C GLU A 253 32.35 27.90 7.14
N ASP A 254 32.47 29.16 6.71
CA ASP A 254 31.80 30.28 7.37
C ASP A 254 30.30 30.26 7.08
N GLN A 255 29.91 29.97 5.85
CA GLN A 255 28.51 29.75 5.49
C GLN A 255 27.92 28.57 6.28
N TRP A 256 28.67 27.46 6.40
CA TRP A 256 28.22 26.29 7.15
C TRP A 256 27.98 26.62 8.65
N LYS A 257 28.92 27.36 9.26
CA LYS A 257 28.79 27.80 10.65
C LYS A 257 27.59 28.72 10.86
N SER A 258 27.33 29.63 9.90
CA SER A 258 26.20 30.56 9.98
C SER A 258 24.81 29.89 9.98
N MET A 259 24.70 28.65 9.51
CA MET A 259 23.44 27.89 9.50
C MET A 259 23.10 27.28 10.84
N TYR A 260 24.05 27.20 11.78
CA TYR A 260 23.91 26.40 12.99
C TYR A 260 23.22 27.18 14.12
N LEU A 261 22.21 26.53 14.75
CA LEU A 261 21.45 27.02 15.90
C LEU A 261 20.55 28.25 15.68
N GLU A 262 20.52 28.80 14.49
CA GLU A 262 19.59 29.87 14.11
C GLU A 262 18.44 29.33 13.27
N GLU A 263 17.26 29.91 13.42
CA GLU A 263 16.15 29.63 12.52
C GLU A 263 16.38 30.39 11.22
N LYS A 264 16.40 29.66 10.12
CA LYS A 264 16.60 30.18 8.77
C LYS A 264 15.63 29.56 7.79
N ARG A 265 15.46 30.22 6.65
CA ARG A 265 14.75 29.68 5.51
C ARG A 265 15.71 28.98 4.57
N TYR A 266 15.30 27.82 4.11
CA TYR A 266 16.08 26.98 3.20
C TYR A 266 15.27 26.64 1.96
N SER A 267 15.91 26.67 0.80
CA SER A 267 15.40 26.03 -0.41
C SER A 267 15.72 24.54 -0.33
N CYS A 268 14.70 23.70 -0.40
CA CYS A 268 14.82 22.27 -0.14
C CYS A 268 14.11 21.41 -1.18
N GLN A 269 14.55 20.15 -1.25
CA GLN A 269 13.84 19.03 -1.84
C GLN A 269 13.64 17.93 -0.78
N LYS A 270 12.67 17.02 -0.99
CA LYS A 270 12.39 15.89 -0.09
C LYS A 270 12.93 14.59 -0.66
N ARG A 271 13.66 13.82 0.15
CA ARG A 271 13.88 12.40 -0.10
C ARG A 271 12.79 11.62 0.60
N ILE A 272 11.99 10.92 -0.18
CA ILE A 272 10.80 10.22 0.26
C ILE A 272 11.06 8.71 0.30
N SER A 273 10.58 8.04 1.34
CA SER A 273 10.47 6.58 1.41
C SER A 273 9.01 6.18 1.28
N LEU A 274 8.76 5.26 0.36
CA LEU A 274 7.48 4.59 0.20
C LEU A 274 7.68 3.10 0.51
N ASP A 275 7.04 2.60 1.57
CA ASP A 275 7.18 1.23 2.04
C ASP A 275 5.82 0.53 2.09
N PRO A 276 5.42 -0.18 1.02
CA PRO A 276 4.14 -0.88 0.98
C PRO A 276 3.95 -1.95 2.07
N THR A 277 5.03 -2.40 2.73
CA THR A 277 4.94 -3.35 3.85
C THR A 277 4.46 -2.70 5.15
N LYS A 278 4.46 -1.37 5.21
CA LYS A 278 4.03 -0.56 6.37
C LYS A 278 2.84 0.35 6.06
N GLY A 279 2.09 0.03 5.04
CA GLY A 279 1.15 0.89 4.38
C GLY A 279 1.78 1.44 3.09
N PHE A 280 1.18 2.46 2.47
CA PHE A 280 1.73 3.10 1.28
C PHE A 280 1.75 4.63 1.40
N GLU A 281 1.85 5.09 2.65
CA GLU A 281 2.08 6.50 2.96
C GLU A 281 3.55 6.86 2.70
N GLU A 282 3.74 8.00 2.09
CA GLU A 282 5.05 8.58 1.86
C GLU A 282 5.60 9.16 3.16
N LYS A 283 6.85 8.85 3.45
CA LYS A 283 7.56 9.40 4.62
C LYS A 283 8.78 10.17 4.17
N VAL A 284 8.92 11.38 4.68
CA VAL A 284 10.13 12.16 4.48
C VAL A 284 11.27 11.55 5.31
N GLU A 285 12.28 11.00 4.64
CA GLU A 285 13.46 10.39 5.26
C GLU A 285 14.57 11.40 5.49
N GLU A 286 14.71 12.33 4.54
CA GLU A 286 15.81 13.31 4.52
C GLU A 286 15.37 14.55 3.72
N LEU A 287 15.86 15.72 4.11
CA LEU A 287 15.73 16.95 3.36
C LEU A 287 17.04 17.23 2.61
N GLN A 288 16.96 17.55 1.33
CA GLN A 288 18.12 18.03 0.57
C GLN A 288 18.09 19.55 0.55
N ILE A 289 19.02 20.20 1.26
CA ILE A 289 19.15 21.65 1.29
C ILE A 289 19.94 22.09 0.05
N LEU A 290 19.33 22.96 -0.76
CA LEU A 290 19.88 23.48 -1.99
C LEU A 290 20.53 24.87 -1.79
N ALA A 291 19.90 25.72 -0.96
CA ALA A 291 20.36 27.07 -0.64
C ALA A 291 19.81 27.53 0.72
N VAL A 292 20.50 28.47 1.34
CA VAL A 292 19.95 29.34 2.41
C VAL A 292 19.27 30.51 1.73
N ILE A 293 18.09 30.86 2.16
CA ILE A 293 17.37 32.04 1.69
C ILE A 293 17.61 33.14 2.72
N ASP A 294 18.44 34.12 2.36
CA ASP A 294 18.69 35.28 3.20
C ASP A 294 17.44 36.18 3.16
N ASP A 295 17.03 36.66 4.34
CA ASP A 295 16.02 37.71 4.40
C ASP A 295 16.62 39.00 3.82
N VAL A 296 16.04 39.50 2.74
CA VAL A 296 16.42 40.76 2.11
C VAL A 296 15.93 41.92 2.95
#